data_30e477407442cc9bfe721bf7f03e08a8
#
_entry.id   30e477407442cc9bfe721bf7f03e08a8
#
_cell.length_a   1.000
_cell.length_b   1.000
_cell.length_c   1.000
_cell.angle_alpha   90.00
_cell.angle_beta   90.00
_cell.angle_gamma   90.00
#
_symmetry.space_group_name_H-M   'P 1'
#
loop_
_entity.id
_entity.type
_entity.pdbx_description
1 polymer ?
#
loop_
_entity_poly.entity_id
_entity_poly.type
_entity_poly.pdbx_seq_one_letter_code
_entity_poly.pdbx_strand_id
1 'polypeptide(L)'
;MVSEVMGRSEFLTAYAVTEVVDHGRSLAIFQYQSMIGDLVDMDVAGAAVHDGFTAAGDAILMASKITERKEALLPEVMDPDKLSAIKNYVGNWFNATFVKMDKKTGTLDTKDLASKLSSNTAALYIENPNYFGTAETKVKEISKMVHENGAILIAGFNPISLGVLAPPGEFGADIACGEGQPLGHPMALGGTRLGILACKNEPKFVDALPMLMVGILRTPVHGERAYTSHPMSRKIFYSTREEARSFSGTSSFLLAIGSAVYMALLGPEGIREIGMSNIQKAYYAMRRISQIDGIKIPYLGSPHFNEFLVDFSETGKNVSEVNKALLKRGILGGKDLSKQFPEMGQVALYCVTEKRKQSEIDLLVEALKEIVT
;
A
#
# COMPACT_ATOMS: atom_id res chain seq x y z
N MET A 1 2.79 9.28 -22.35
CA MET A 1 2.98 7.87 -22.74
C MET A 1 2.03 6.91 -22.03
N VAL A 2 1.95 6.87 -20.67
CA VAL A 2 1.01 5.97 -19.96
C VAL A 2 -0.43 6.15 -20.48
N SER A 3 -0.98 7.36 -20.42
CA SER A 3 -2.34 7.67 -20.88
C SER A 3 -2.56 7.38 -22.37
N GLU A 4 -1.53 7.52 -23.19
CA GLU A 4 -1.59 7.24 -24.62
C GLU A 4 -1.73 5.74 -24.89
N VAL A 5 -0.95 4.90 -24.18
CA VAL A 5 -1.06 3.45 -24.29
C VAL A 5 -2.41 2.97 -23.76
N MET A 6 -2.84 3.49 -22.59
CA MET A 6 -4.15 3.15 -22.02
C MET A 6 -5.33 3.57 -22.92
N GLY A 7 -5.16 4.60 -23.75
CA GLY A 7 -6.18 5.08 -24.68
C GLY A 7 -6.27 4.31 -26.01
N ARG A 8 -5.42 3.29 -26.23
CA ARG A 8 -5.46 2.49 -27.45
C ARG A 8 -6.65 1.56 -27.47
N SER A 9 -7.28 1.45 -28.63
CA SER A 9 -8.47 0.62 -28.83
C SER A 9 -8.24 -0.85 -28.47
N GLU A 10 -7.03 -1.36 -28.67
CA GLU A 10 -6.64 -2.73 -28.36
C GLU A 10 -6.76 -3.07 -26.89
N PHE A 11 -6.62 -2.08 -26.00
CA PHE A 11 -6.76 -2.24 -24.55
C PHE A 11 -8.14 -1.88 -24.00
N LEU A 12 -8.94 -1.12 -24.78
CA LEU A 12 -10.27 -0.65 -24.37
C LEU A 12 -11.41 -1.63 -24.74
N THR A 13 -11.14 -2.54 -25.67
CA THR A 13 -12.10 -3.54 -26.12
C THR A 13 -12.07 -4.80 -25.27
N ALA A 14 -12.68 -5.83 -25.50
CA ALA A 14 -12.78 -7.11 -24.83
C ALA A 14 -12.92 -7.07 -23.29
N TYR A 15 -13.90 -7.79 -22.83
CA TYR A 15 -14.28 -7.85 -21.43
C TYR A 15 -13.46 -8.86 -20.63
N ALA A 16 -13.05 -9.95 -21.23
CA ALA A 16 -12.38 -11.04 -20.53
C ALA A 16 -11.05 -11.43 -21.16
N VAL A 17 -10.04 -11.65 -20.34
CA VAL A 17 -8.70 -12.16 -20.73
C VAL A 17 -8.70 -13.67 -20.97
N THR A 18 -9.84 -14.32 -20.86
CA THR A 18 -9.97 -15.78 -20.96
C THR A 18 -10.17 -16.26 -22.39
N GLU A 19 -10.35 -15.35 -23.34
CA GLU A 19 -10.61 -15.72 -24.71
C GLU A 19 -9.32 -16.00 -25.47
N VAL A 20 -9.33 -17.03 -26.27
CA VAL A 20 -8.19 -17.54 -27.07
C VAL A 20 -7.59 -16.46 -27.99
N VAL A 21 -8.35 -15.43 -28.31
CA VAL A 21 -7.95 -14.35 -29.24
C VAL A 21 -7.26 -13.15 -28.57
N ASP A 22 -7.20 -13.10 -27.23
CA ASP A 22 -6.72 -11.92 -26.49
C ASP A 22 -5.30 -12.08 -25.90
N HIS A 23 -4.42 -12.74 -26.64
CA HIS A 23 -3.05 -13.02 -26.18
C HIS A 23 -2.21 -11.75 -25.96
N GLY A 24 -2.43 -10.70 -26.74
CA GLY A 24 -1.68 -9.44 -26.59
C GLY A 24 -1.95 -8.77 -25.26
N ARG A 25 -3.21 -8.72 -24.81
CA ARG A 25 -3.57 -8.19 -23.50
C ARG A 25 -3.11 -9.11 -22.37
N SER A 26 -3.26 -10.41 -22.56
CA SER A 26 -2.75 -11.40 -21.61
C SER A 26 -1.25 -11.25 -21.39
N LEU A 27 -0.48 -11.01 -22.47
CA LEU A 27 0.95 -10.71 -22.37
C LEU A 27 1.20 -9.44 -21.54
N ALA A 28 0.46 -8.35 -21.80
CA ALA A 28 0.64 -7.09 -21.07
C ALA A 28 0.33 -7.24 -19.55
N ILE A 29 -0.72 -8.01 -19.21
CA ILE A 29 -1.04 -8.33 -17.82
C ILE A 29 0.03 -9.23 -17.19
N PHE A 30 0.52 -10.23 -17.92
CA PHE A 30 1.61 -11.09 -17.44
C PHE A 30 2.87 -10.27 -17.15
N GLN A 31 3.21 -9.30 -17.99
CA GLN A 31 4.34 -8.38 -17.76
C GLN A 31 4.10 -7.52 -16.51
N TYR A 32 2.88 -7.00 -16.32
CA TYR A 32 2.53 -6.29 -15.08
C TYR A 32 2.75 -7.17 -13.85
N GLN A 33 2.22 -8.38 -13.85
CA GLN A 33 2.36 -9.34 -12.74
C GLN A 33 3.84 -9.62 -12.43
N SER A 34 4.65 -9.84 -13.48
CA SER A 34 6.08 -10.10 -13.33
C SER A 34 6.81 -8.89 -12.70
N MET A 35 6.54 -7.67 -13.18
CA MET A 35 7.14 -6.46 -12.63
C MET A 35 6.71 -6.19 -11.18
N ILE A 36 5.46 -6.49 -10.84
CA ILE A 36 5.00 -6.40 -9.44
C ILE A 36 5.68 -7.46 -8.58
N GLY A 37 5.79 -8.69 -9.06
CA GLY A 37 6.52 -9.77 -8.38
C GLY A 37 7.95 -9.36 -8.06
N ASP A 38 8.68 -8.85 -9.05
CA ASP A 38 10.04 -8.33 -8.88
C ASP A 38 10.09 -7.17 -7.88
N LEU A 39 9.13 -6.23 -7.94
CA LEU A 39 9.10 -5.07 -7.07
C LEU A 39 8.89 -5.43 -5.59
N VAL A 40 8.05 -6.43 -5.31
CA VAL A 40 7.73 -6.87 -3.94
C VAL A 40 8.56 -8.06 -3.46
N ASP A 41 9.45 -8.59 -4.32
CA ASP A 41 10.27 -9.80 -4.07
C ASP A 41 9.38 -11.02 -3.74
N MET A 42 8.36 -11.25 -4.58
CA MET A 42 7.45 -12.41 -4.46
C MET A 42 7.20 -13.07 -5.81
N ASP A 43 7.10 -14.39 -5.79
CA ASP A 43 6.97 -15.20 -7.01
C ASP A 43 5.61 -15.07 -7.71
N VAL A 44 4.56 -14.72 -6.97
CA VAL A 44 3.19 -14.70 -7.47
C VAL A 44 2.53 -13.36 -7.21
N ALA A 45 2.15 -12.67 -8.26
CA ALA A 45 1.35 -11.46 -8.22
C ALA A 45 0.04 -11.67 -8.99
N GLY A 46 -1.06 -11.21 -8.42
CA GLY A 46 -2.36 -11.21 -9.07
C GLY A 46 -2.46 -10.13 -10.15
N ALA A 47 -3.45 -10.24 -11.03
CA ALA A 47 -3.61 -9.28 -12.12
C ALA A 47 -3.98 -7.87 -11.61
N ALA A 48 -5.02 -7.75 -10.80
CA ALA A 48 -5.43 -6.51 -10.13
C ALA A 48 -6.62 -6.75 -9.19
N VAL A 49 -6.75 -5.94 -8.14
CA VAL A 49 -7.98 -5.74 -7.35
C VAL A 49 -8.42 -4.29 -7.42
N HIS A 50 -9.57 -3.94 -6.84
CA HIS A 50 -10.17 -2.61 -6.99
C HIS A 50 -9.27 -1.48 -6.45
N ASP A 51 -8.72 -1.65 -5.26
CA ASP A 51 -7.87 -0.68 -4.57
C ASP A 51 -7.04 -1.35 -3.47
N GLY A 52 -6.11 -0.59 -2.89
CA GLY A 52 -5.25 -1.07 -1.82
C GLY A 52 -6.00 -1.44 -0.53
N PHE A 53 -7.16 -0.85 -0.27
CA PHE A 53 -7.97 -1.17 0.92
C PHE A 53 -8.63 -2.53 0.75
N THR A 54 -9.20 -2.78 -0.43
CA THR A 54 -9.75 -4.08 -0.81
C THR A 54 -8.64 -5.15 -0.81
N ALA A 55 -7.46 -4.83 -1.35
CA ALA A 55 -6.31 -5.74 -1.34
C ALA A 55 -5.92 -6.17 0.08
N ALA A 56 -5.92 -5.23 1.06
CA ALA A 56 -5.65 -5.53 2.45
C ALA A 56 -6.74 -6.43 3.07
N GLY A 57 -8.01 -6.18 2.76
CA GLY A 57 -9.14 -7.03 3.18
C GLY A 57 -9.04 -8.44 2.60
N ASP A 58 -8.74 -8.55 1.31
CA ASP A 58 -8.53 -9.84 0.63
C ASP A 58 -7.35 -10.62 1.25
N ALA A 59 -6.23 -9.94 1.55
CA ALA A 59 -5.08 -10.56 2.21
C ALA A 59 -5.45 -11.16 3.58
N ILE A 60 -6.26 -10.44 4.37
CA ILE A 60 -6.76 -10.92 5.66
C ILE A 60 -7.67 -12.16 5.47
N LEU A 61 -8.59 -12.12 4.50
CA LEU A 61 -9.45 -13.26 4.19
C LEU A 61 -8.66 -14.47 3.68
N MET A 62 -7.61 -14.26 2.87
CA MET A 62 -6.68 -15.31 2.47
C MET A 62 -6.03 -15.97 3.70
N ALA A 63 -5.49 -15.16 4.61
CA ALA A 63 -4.84 -15.66 5.82
C ALA A 63 -5.80 -16.46 6.70
N SER A 64 -7.05 -16.01 6.86
CA SER A 64 -8.07 -16.76 7.59
C SER A 64 -8.34 -18.12 6.98
N LYS A 65 -8.44 -18.17 5.64
CA LYS A 65 -8.69 -19.44 4.94
C LYS A 65 -7.52 -20.40 5.04
N ILE A 66 -6.28 -19.88 4.95
CA ILE A 66 -5.06 -20.70 4.98
C ILE A 66 -4.83 -21.29 6.38
N THR A 67 -5.08 -20.50 7.42
CA THR A 67 -4.85 -20.91 8.81
C THR A 67 -6.06 -21.52 9.50
N GLU A 68 -7.26 -21.38 8.91
CA GLU A 68 -8.57 -21.73 9.51
C GLU A 68 -8.83 -20.97 10.83
N ARG A 69 -8.14 -19.84 11.06
CA ARG A 69 -8.26 -18.99 12.25
C ARG A 69 -9.00 -17.69 11.90
N LYS A 70 -9.51 -16.97 12.92
CA LYS A 70 -10.41 -15.83 12.74
C LYS A 70 -9.96 -14.52 13.38
N GLU A 71 -8.74 -14.43 13.88
CA GLU A 71 -8.23 -13.20 14.48
C GLU A 71 -7.15 -12.58 13.58
N ALA A 72 -7.29 -11.26 13.28
CA ALA A 72 -6.20 -10.47 12.72
C ALA A 72 -5.67 -9.48 13.72
N LEU A 73 -4.37 -9.42 13.86
CA LEU A 73 -3.69 -8.34 14.54
C LEU A 73 -3.46 -7.22 13.54
N LEU A 74 -3.93 -6.01 13.89
CA LEU A 74 -3.80 -4.79 13.10
C LEU A 74 -3.02 -3.74 13.89
N PRO A 75 -2.22 -2.87 13.29
CA PRO A 75 -1.60 -1.76 14.01
C PRO A 75 -2.68 -0.79 14.51
N GLU A 76 -2.53 -0.23 15.71
CA GLU A 76 -3.43 0.82 16.20
C GLU A 76 -3.33 2.11 15.37
N VAL A 77 -2.15 2.35 14.78
CA VAL A 77 -1.89 3.45 13.86
C VAL A 77 -2.12 2.99 12.43
N MET A 78 -3.30 3.29 11.91
CA MET A 78 -3.71 2.96 10.55
C MET A 78 -4.61 4.08 10.02
N ASP A 79 -4.64 4.26 8.70
CA ASP A 79 -5.62 5.15 8.06
C ASP A 79 -7.04 4.72 8.47
N PRO A 80 -7.82 5.61 9.14
CA PRO A 80 -9.18 5.30 9.59
C PRO A 80 -10.12 4.88 8.47
N ASP A 81 -9.95 5.44 7.27
CA ASP A 81 -10.76 5.09 6.11
C ASP A 81 -10.42 3.67 5.63
N LYS A 82 -9.11 3.32 5.60
CA LYS A 82 -8.67 1.96 5.32
C LYS A 82 -9.19 0.98 6.37
N LEU A 83 -9.07 1.30 7.64
CA LEU A 83 -9.59 0.46 8.73
C LEU A 83 -11.10 0.25 8.62
N SER A 84 -11.85 1.31 8.32
CA SER A 84 -13.29 1.24 8.08
C SER A 84 -13.62 0.34 6.89
N ALA A 85 -12.90 0.51 5.78
CA ALA A 85 -13.07 -0.32 4.59
C ALA A 85 -12.76 -1.81 4.87
N ILE A 86 -11.64 -2.10 5.54
CA ILE A 86 -11.29 -3.47 5.93
C ILE A 86 -12.39 -4.08 6.80
N LYS A 87 -12.81 -3.38 7.88
CA LYS A 87 -13.85 -3.87 8.77
C LYS A 87 -15.18 -4.15 8.05
N ASN A 88 -15.57 -3.26 7.13
CA ASN A 88 -16.78 -3.43 6.35
C ASN A 88 -16.66 -4.62 5.37
N TYR A 89 -15.51 -4.76 4.73
CA TYR A 89 -15.24 -5.78 3.73
C TYR A 89 -15.11 -7.19 4.32
N VAL A 90 -14.36 -7.30 5.42
CA VAL A 90 -14.14 -8.57 6.13
C VAL A 90 -15.39 -8.95 6.96
N GLY A 91 -16.20 -7.96 7.38
CA GLY A 91 -17.44 -8.16 8.10
C GLY A 91 -17.27 -8.91 9.43
N ASN A 92 -18.31 -9.65 9.83
CA ASN A 92 -18.32 -10.44 11.08
C ASN A 92 -17.50 -11.75 11.01
N TRP A 93 -16.81 -11.99 9.88
CA TRP A 93 -15.98 -13.18 9.71
C TRP A 93 -14.66 -13.11 10.49
N PHE A 94 -14.33 -11.93 11.03
CA PHE A 94 -13.01 -11.68 11.57
C PHE A 94 -13.05 -10.83 12.86
N ASN A 95 -12.20 -11.19 13.82
CA ASN A 95 -11.95 -10.40 15.02
C ASN A 95 -10.69 -9.59 14.82
N ALA A 96 -10.78 -8.26 14.89
CA ALA A 96 -9.63 -7.37 14.83
C ALA A 96 -9.13 -7.06 16.25
N THR A 97 -7.87 -7.38 16.53
CA THR A 97 -7.16 -7.00 17.75
C THR A 97 -6.05 -6.01 17.37
N PHE A 98 -5.93 -4.89 18.09
CA PHE A 98 -4.98 -3.84 17.75
C PHE A 98 -3.68 -4.00 18.51
N VAL A 99 -2.55 -3.92 17.80
CA VAL A 99 -1.20 -3.89 18.37
C VAL A 99 -0.77 -2.43 18.54
N LYS A 100 -0.28 -2.09 19.71
CA LYS A 100 0.14 -0.72 20.06
C LYS A 100 1.34 -0.27 19.25
N MET A 101 1.45 1.03 19.12
CA MET A 101 2.63 1.70 18.60
C MET A 101 3.64 1.98 19.72
N ASP A 102 4.91 1.82 19.45
CA ASP A 102 5.99 2.34 20.30
C ASP A 102 6.02 3.86 20.20
N LYS A 103 5.65 4.54 21.28
CA LYS A 103 5.55 6.02 21.34
C LYS A 103 6.88 6.76 21.12
N LYS A 104 8.03 6.07 21.18
CA LYS A 104 9.34 6.70 20.95
C LYS A 104 9.71 6.70 19.47
N THR A 105 9.36 5.62 18.77
CA THR A 105 9.79 5.40 17.38
C THR A 105 8.69 5.61 16.36
N GLY A 106 7.41 5.56 16.77
CA GLY A 106 6.28 5.60 15.85
C GLY A 106 6.08 4.30 15.05
N THR A 107 6.75 3.21 15.44
CA THR A 107 6.68 1.88 14.81
C THR A 107 5.92 0.88 15.68
N LEU A 108 5.71 -0.35 15.23
CA LEU A 108 4.98 -1.37 15.98
C LEU A 108 5.69 -1.72 17.29
N ASP A 109 4.97 -1.82 18.41
CA ASP A 109 5.50 -2.29 19.69
C ASP A 109 5.59 -3.82 19.67
N THR A 110 6.82 -4.36 19.53
CA THR A 110 7.07 -5.80 19.46
C THR A 110 6.76 -6.51 20.79
N LYS A 111 6.74 -5.81 21.93
CA LYS A 111 6.35 -6.39 23.22
C LYS A 111 4.84 -6.55 23.31
N ASP A 112 4.09 -5.55 22.88
CA ASP A 112 2.64 -5.62 22.79
C ASP A 112 2.22 -6.69 21.78
N LEU A 113 2.91 -6.78 20.63
CA LEU A 113 2.71 -7.84 19.63
C LEU A 113 2.88 -9.23 20.28
N ALA A 114 4.01 -9.46 20.99
CA ALA A 114 4.28 -10.73 21.65
C ALA A 114 3.17 -11.15 22.62
N SER A 115 2.59 -10.18 23.33
CA SER A 115 1.50 -10.42 24.29
C SER A 115 0.15 -10.77 23.65
N LYS A 116 -0.03 -10.43 22.36
CA LYS A 116 -1.29 -10.60 21.62
C LYS A 116 -1.29 -11.76 20.64
N LEU A 117 -0.11 -12.20 20.21
CA LEU A 117 0.01 -13.42 19.39
C LEU A 117 -0.53 -14.62 20.15
N SER A 118 -1.47 -15.35 19.55
CA SER A 118 -2.13 -16.50 20.14
C SER A 118 -2.41 -17.59 19.09
N SER A 119 -2.79 -18.77 19.54
CA SER A 119 -3.20 -19.87 18.65
C SER A 119 -4.43 -19.53 17.77
N ASN A 120 -5.16 -18.44 18.08
CA ASN A 120 -6.30 -17.97 17.30
C ASN A 120 -5.90 -16.94 16.25
N THR A 121 -4.66 -16.42 16.31
CA THR A 121 -4.19 -15.40 15.39
C THR A 121 -3.97 -15.99 14.00
N ALA A 122 -4.75 -15.54 13.01
CA ALA A 122 -4.61 -15.92 11.60
C ALA A 122 -3.51 -15.11 10.93
N ALA A 123 -3.46 -13.80 11.20
CA ALA A 123 -2.52 -12.90 10.57
C ALA A 123 -2.12 -11.73 11.47
N LEU A 124 -0.92 -11.20 11.19
CA LEU A 124 -0.56 -9.82 11.50
C LEU A 124 -0.53 -9.04 10.19
N TYR A 125 -1.23 -7.93 10.13
CA TYR A 125 -1.11 -6.91 9.08
C TYR A 125 -0.19 -5.79 9.58
N ILE A 126 0.82 -5.43 8.80
CA ILE A 126 1.67 -4.24 9.04
C ILE A 126 1.68 -3.36 7.80
N GLU A 127 2.02 -2.08 7.96
CA GLU A 127 2.32 -1.16 6.85
C GLU A 127 3.77 -0.68 6.94
N ASN A 128 4.47 -0.72 5.80
CA ASN A 128 5.83 -0.21 5.72
C ASN A 128 6.05 0.60 4.42
N PRO A 129 6.13 1.95 4.50
CA PRO A 129 5.98 2.79 5.69
C PRO A 129 4.55 2.76 6.28
N ASN A 130 4.42 3.07 7.57
CA ASN A 130 3.13 3.12 8.23
C ASN A 130 2.37 4.43 7.97
N TYR A 131 1.17 4.56 8.53
CA TYR A 131 0.28 5.72 8.30
C TYR A 131 0.88 7.06 8.76
N PHE A 132 1.79 7.08 9.73
CA PHE A 132 2.49 8.28 10.16
C PHE A 132 3.77 8.56 9.36
N GLY A 133 4.04 7.75 8.34
CA GLY A 133 5.19 7.88 7.46
C GLY A 133 6.47 7.23 7.97
N THR A 134 6.48 6.66 9.19
CA THR A 134 7.66 5.98 9.72
C THR A 134 7.86 4.61 9.07
N ALA A 135 9.13 4.29 8.77
CA ALA A 135 9.49 2.97 8.27
C ALA A 135 9.72 2.00 9.43
N GLU A 136 9.15 0.79 9.34
CA GLU A 136 9.33 -0.26 10.33
C GLU A 136 10.74 -0.86 10.24
N THR A 137 11.51 -0.76 11.31
CA THR A 137 12.92 -1.20 11.34
C THR A 137 13.10 -2.63 11.84
N LYS A 138 12.06 -3.20 12.47
CA LYS A 138 12.10 -4.54 13.07
C LYS A 138 11.35 -5.59 12.24
N VAL A 139 11.17 -5.36 10.94
CA VAL A 139 10.35 -6.23 10.06
C VAL A 139 10.77 -7.69 10.12
N LYS A 140 12.08 -8.00 10.20
CA LYS A 140 12.57 -9.39 10.28
C LYS A 140 12.29 -10.03 11.65
N GLU A 141 12.37 -9.27 12.74
CA GLU A 141 11.98 -9.72 14.09
C GLU A 141 10.48 -10.00 14.15
N ILE A 142 9.68 -9.08 13.65
CA ILE A 142 8.21 -9.21 13.56
C ILE A 142 7.83 -10.45 12.74
N SER A 143 8.45 -10.63 11.56
CA SER A 143 8.22 -11.78 10.69
C SER A 143 8.48 -13.10 11.43
N LYS A 144 9.62 -13.20 12.13
CA LYS A 144 9.98 -14.38 12.92
C LYS A 144 8.92 -14.67 14.00
N MET A 145 8.51 -13.67 14.78
CA MET A 145 7.50 -13.83 15.85
C MET A 145 6.17 -14.34 15.30
N VAL A 146 5.73 -13.79 14.15
CA VAL A 146 4.47 -14.19 13.51
C VAL A 146 4.53 -15.64 13.04
N HIS A 147 5.63 -16.03 12.38
CA HIS A 147 5.81 -17.40 11.86
C HIS A 147 5.97 -18.43 12.97
N GLU A 148 6.67 -18.12 14.06
CA GLU A 148 6.78 -19.00 15.22
C GLU A 148 5.42 -19.29 15.86
N ASN A 149 4.45 -18.40 15.73
CA ASN A 149 3.06 -18.59 16.14
C ASN A 149 2.22 -19.37 15.09
N GLY A 150 2.74 -19.58 13.89
CA GLY A 150 2.01 -20.19 12.77
C GLY A 150 0.95 -19.26 12.15
N ALA A 151 1.08 -17.96 12.35
CA ALA A 151 0.25 -16.93 11.71
C ALA A 151 0.88 -16.45 10.38
N ILE A 152 0.10 -15.74 9.58
CA ILE A 152 0.50 -15.18 8.29
C ILE A 152 0.95 -13.73 8.48
N LEU A 153 2.11 -13.36 7.93
CA LEU A 153 2.53 -11.96 7.87
C LEU A 153 2.04 -11.31 6.58
N ILE A 154 1.18 -10.30 6.71
CA ILE A 154 0.69 -9.47 5.63
C ILE A 154 1.39 -8.12 5.68
N ALA A 155 2.04 -7.72 4.58
CA ALA A 155 2.72 -6.43 4.47
C ALA A 155 1.99 -5.48 3.52
N GLY A 156 1.48 -4.38 4.05
CA GLY A 156 1.04 -3.22 3.28
C GLY A 156 2.23 -2.36 2.86
N PHE A 157 2.23 -1.85 1.63
CA PHE A 157 3.35 -1.06 1.11
C PHE A 157 2.91 0.09 0.19
N ASN A 158 3.78 1.08 0.07
CA ASN A 158 3.74 2.08 -1.01
C ASN A 158 4.70 1.63 -2.10
N PRO A 159 4.28 1.43 -3.36
CA PRO A 159 5.14 0.87 -4.40
C PRO A 159 6.39 1.71 -4.70
N ILE A 160 6.32 3.03 -4.56
CA ILE A 160 7.49 3.89 -4.78
C ILE A 160 8.50 3.78 -3.62
N SER A 161 8.05 3.46 -2.42
CA SER A 161 8.95 3.26 -1.27
C SER A 161 9.86 2.04 -1.44
N LEU A 162 9.44 1.06 -2.24
CA LEU A 162 10.23 -0.16 -2.50
C LEU A 162 11.48 0.09 -3.36
N GLY A 163 11.61 1.26 -3.97
CA GLY A 163 12.88 1.68 -4.57
C GLY A 163 13.99 1.97 -3.54
N VAL A 164 13.64 2.11 -2.24
CA VAL A 164 14.57 2.51 -1.17
C VAL A 164 14.39 1.73 0.15
N LEU A 165 13.28 1.06 0.33
CA LEU A 165 13.01 0.18 1.48
C LEU A 165 13.06 -1.28 1.04
N ALA A 166 13.39 -2.17 1.97
CA ALA A 166 13.35 -3.60 1.74
C ALA A 166 11.95 -4.06 1.28
N PRO A 167 11.86 -4.84 0.19
CA PRO A 167 10.58 -5.35 -0.28
C PRO A 167 9.99 -6.39 0.69
N PRO A 168 8.65 -6.57 0.66
CA PRO A 168 7.95 -7.51 1.55
C PRO A 168 8.53 -8.93 1.56
N GLY A 169 8.90 -9.48 0.41
CA GLY A 169 9.49 -10.82 0.30
C GLY A 169 10.81 -10.94 1.04
N GLU A 170 11.71 -9.94 0.94
CA GLU A 170 13.04 -9.96 1.57
C GLU A 170 12.97 -10.08 3.11
N PHE A 171 11.98 -9.47 3.73
CA PHE A 171 11.81 -9.58 5.17
C PHE A 171 10.85 -10.70 5.62
N GLY A 172 10.39 -11.51 4.68
CA GLY A 172 9.64 -12.74 4.95
C GLY A 172 8.13 -12.55 5.05
N ALA A 173 7.55 -11.50 4.51
CA ALA A 173 6.10 -11.42 4.38
C ALA A 173 5.56 -12.59 3.52
N ASP A 174 4.38 -13.09 3.89
CA ASP A 174 3.72 -14.18 3.15
C ASP A 174 2.79 -13.64 2.07
N ILE A 175 2.19 -12.49 2.35
CA ILE A 175 1.29 -11.76 1.44
C ILE A 175 1.69 -10.29 1.45
N ALA A 176 1.79 -9.69 0.28
CA ALA A 176 2.01 -8.25 0.11
C ALA A 176 0.78 -7.62 -0.55
N CYS A 177 0.36 -6.45 -0.05
CA CYS A 177 -0.75 -5.70 -0.63
C CYS A 177 -0.47 -4.21 -0.62
N GLY A 178 -0.98 -3.48 -1.62
CA GLY A 178 -0.70 -2.05 -1.74
C GLY A 178 -1.63 -1.33 -2.69
N GLU A 179 -1.49 -0.01 -2.74
CA GLU A 179 -2.19 0.84 -3.69
C GLU A 179 -1.26 1.18 -4.86
N GLY A 180 -1.67 0.80 -6.07
CA GLY A 180 -0.89 0.98 -7.30
C GLY A 180 -1.06 2.34 -7.97
N GLN A 181 -1.92 3.23 -7.45
CA GLN A 181 -2.12 4.56 -8.05
C GLN A 181 -0.81 5.34 -8.26
N PRO A 182 0.19 5.29 -7.34
CA PRO A 182 1.46 5.98 -7.56
C PRO A 182 2.27 5.48 -8.76
N LEU A 183 1.95 4.32 -9.31
CA LEU A 183 2.58 3.76 -10.51
C LEU A 183 2.02 4.37 -11.80
N GLY A 184 2.03 5.72 -11.89
CA GLY A 184 1.75 6.47 -13.11
C GLY A 184 0.30 6.86 -13.35
N HIS A 185 -0.59 6.67 -12.39
CA HIS A 185 -1.99 7.06 -12.51
C HIS A 185 -2.26 8.46 -11.94
N PRO A 186 -3.20 9.24 -12.53
CA PRO A 186 -3.59 10.53 -11.99
C PRO A 186 -4.35 10.34 -10.66
N MET A 187 -4.31 11.36 -9.80
CA MET A 187 -5.05 11.37 -8.53
C MET A 187 -6.56 11.32 -8.71
N ALA A 188 -7.09 11.80 -9.84
CA ALA A 188 -8.49 11.73 -10.25
C ALA A 188 -9.51 12.07 -9.14
N LEU A 189 -9.18 13.05 -8.29
CA LEU A 189 -9.98 13.47 -7.11
C LEU A 189 -10.31 12.33 -6.15
N GLY A 190 -9.38 11.36 -5.98
CA GLY A 190 -9.61 10.16 -5.20
C GLY A 190 -10.35 9.03 -5.94
N GLY A 191 -10.49 9.17 -7.27
CA GLY A 191 -11.22 8.24 -8.15
C GLY A 191 -10.52 6.90 -8.36
N THR A 192 -10.38 6.51 -9.61
CA THR A 192 -9.90 5.18 -10.00
C THR A 192 -8.61 4.78 -9.30
N ARG A 193 -8.61 3.63 -8.63
CA ARG A 193 -7.48 3.06 -7.88
C ARG A 193 -7.12 1.69 -8.43
N LEU A 194 -5.94 1.20 -8.04
CA LEU A 194 -5.42 -0.10 -8.45
C LEU A 194 -4.89 -0.86 -7.22
N GLY A 195 -5.61 -1.87 -6.76
CA GLY A 195 -5.11 -2.74 -5.71
C GLY A 195 -4.06 -3.72 -6.23
N ILE A 196 -2.96 -3.83 -5.50
CA ILE A 196 -1.89 -4.80 -5.72
C ILE A 196 -2.01 -5.88 -4.66
N LEU A 197 -1.90 -7.14 -5.07
CA LEU A 197 -1.87 -8.29 -4.17
C LEU A 197 -0.89 -9.32 -4.72
N ALA A 198 0.07 -9.73 -3.89
CA ALA A 198 1.08 -10.72 -4.22
C ALA A 198 1.29 -11.68 -3.04
N CYS A 199 1.81 -12.86 -3.29
CA CYS A 199 2.04 -13.86 -2.26
C CYS A 199 3.19 -14.82 -2.61
N LYS A 200 3.59 -15.63 -1.64
CA LYS A 200 4.54 -16.74 -1.84
C LYS A 200 3.99 -17.77 -2.81
N ASN A 201 4.88 -18.40 -3.57
CA ASN A 201 4.56 -19.50 -4.49
C ASN A 201 4.40 -20.84 -3.75
N GLU A 202 3.41 -20.90 -2.89
CA GLU A 202 2.98 -22.14 -2.24
C GLU A 202 1.51 -22.41 -2.59
N PRO A 203 1.09 -23.65 -2.85
CA PRO A 203 -0.29 -23.96 -3.27
C PRO A 203 -1.36 -23.34 -2.39
N LYS A 204 -1.17 -23.33 -1.06
CA LYS A 204 -2.13 -22.75 -0.11
C LYS A 204 -2.37 -21.25 -0.32
N PHE A 205 -1.33 -20.48 -0.71
CA PHE A 205 -1.46 -19.06 -1.00
C PHE A 205 -2.04 -18.82 -2.38
N VAL A 206 -1.53 -19.54 -3.39
CA VAL A 206 -2.00 -19.43 -4.77
C VAL A 206 -3.48 -19.78 -4.89
N ASP A 207 -3.92 -20.87 -4.25
CA ASP A 207 -5.32 -21.29 -4.21
C ASP A 207 -6.23 -20.34 -3.41
N ALA A 208 -5.63 -19.52 -2.55
CA ALA A 208 -6.36 -18.54 -1.75
C ALA A 208 -6.55 -17.20 -2.45
N LEU A 209 -5.77 -16.88 -3.52
CA LEU A 209 -5.90 -15.63 -4.26
C LEU A 209 -7.33 -15.41 -4.80
N PRO A 210 -7.92 -14.21 -4.59
CA PRO A 210 -9.31 -13.95 -4.98
C PRO A 210 -9.46 -13.39 -6.40
N MET A 211 -8.39 -13.37 -7.20
CA MET A 211 -8.36 -12.71 -8.51
C MET A 211 -7.83 -13.61 -9.60
N LEU A 212 -8.02 -13.19 -10.85
CA LEU A 212 -7.43 -13.83 -12.01
C LEU A 212 -5.91 -13.61 -12.04
N MET A 213 -5.20 -14.63 -12.48
CA MET A 213 -3.80 -14.57 -12.84
C MET A 213 -3.67 -15.00 -14.29
N VAL A 214 -2.78 -14.38 -15.03
CA VAL A 214 -2.39 -14.80 -16.36
C VAL A 214 -1.12 -15.63 -16.23
N GLY A 215 -1.14 -16.83 -16.77
CA GLY A 215 0.01 -17.75 -16.84
C GLY A 215 0.47 -17.98 -18.27
N ILE A 216 1.71 -18.44 -18.42
CA ILE A 216 2.28 -18.87 -19.69
C ILE A 216 2.14 -20.38 -19.82
N LEU A 217 1.63 -20.82 -20.97
CA LEU A 217 1.65 -22.22 -21.38
C LEU A 217 2.68 -22.43 -22.48
N ARG A 218 3.40 -23.53 -22.41
CA ARG A 218 4.21 -24.01 -23.53
C ARG A 218 3.29 -24.68 -24.56
N THR A 219 3.41 -24.29 -25.82
CA THR A 219 2.70 -24.96 -26.91
C THR A 219 3.52 -26.13 -27.43
N PRO A 220 2.91 -27.07 -28.20
CA PRO A 220 3.66 -28.14 -28.89
C PRO A 220 4.69 -27.60 -29.89
N VAL A 221 4.50 -26.38 -30.38
CA VAL A 221 5.40 -25.74 -31.35
C VAL A 221 6.56 -25.10 -30.61
N HIS A 222 7.77 -25.51 -30.92
CA HIS A 222 8.99 -24.99 -30.31
C HIS A 222 9.12 -23.47 -30.50
N GLY A 223 9.28 -22.74 -29.40
CA GLY A 223 9.43 -21.27 -29.41
C GLY A 223 8.11 -20.51 -29.31
N GLU A 224 6.96 -21.16 -29.46
CA GLU A 224 5.67 -20.52 -29.25
C GLU A 224 5.22 -20.57 -27.78
N ARG A 225 4.53 -19.53 -27.37
CA ARG A 225 3.93 -19.41 -26.02
C ARG A 225 2.47 -19.03 -26.17
N ALA A 226 1.63 -19.66 -25.34
CA ALA A 226 0.24 -19.26 -25.17
C ALA A 226 0.04 -18.69 -23.78
N TYR A 227 -0.95 -17.84 -23.63
CA TYR A 227 -1.34 -17.26 -22.34
C TYR A 227 -2.68 -17.86 -21.93
N THR A 228 -2.84 -18.12 -20.64
CA THR A 228 -4.08 -18.63 -20.06
C THR A 228 -4.36 -17.94 -18.75
N SER A 229 -5.63 -17.83 -18.39
CA SER A 229 -6.00 -17.47 -17.02
C SER A 229 -5.89 -18.70 -16.12
N HIS A 230 -5.37 -18.52 -14.92
CA HIS A 230 -5.31 -19.58 -13.91
C HIS A 230 -6.75 -20.09 -13.62
N PRO A 231 -6.94 -21.41 -13.38
CA PRO A 231 -8.26 -22.08 -13.23
C PRO A 231 -9.13 -21.58 -12.07
N MET A 232 -8.72 -20.56 -11.36
CA MET A 232 -9.52 -19.81 -10.39
C MET A 232 -10.90 -19.40 -10.91
N SER A 233 -11.09 -19.31 -12.24
CA SER A 233 -12.37 -18.98 -12.85
C SER A 233 -13.53 -19.88 -12.39
N ARG A 234 -13.31 -21.17 -12.18
CA ARG A 234 -14.36 -22.08 -11.70
C ARG A 234 -14.82 -21.76 -10.28
N LYS A 235 -13.87 -21.45 -9.37
CA LYS A 235 -14.21 -21.11 -7.99
C LYS A 235 -14.84 -19.71 -7.86
N ILE A 236 -14.55 -18.80 -8.78
CA ILE A 236 -15.06 -17.44 -8.79
C ILE A 236 -16.48 -17.39 -9.39
N PHE A 237 -16.70 -18.06 -10.52
CA PHE A 237 -17.99 -17.99 -11.25
C PHE A 237 -19.03 -19.01 -10.82
N TYR A 238 -18.62 -20.10 -10.16
CA TYR A 238 -19.50 -21.23 -9.82
C TYR A 238 -19.46 -21.62 -8.35
N SER A 239 -18.87 -20.80 -7.49
CA SER A 239 -18.91 -21.01 -6.04
C SER A 239 -20.29 -20.68 -5.45
N THR A 240 -20.63 -21.32 -4.35
CA THR A 240 -21.79 -20.94 -3.55
C THR A 240 -21.63 -19.54 -2.99
N ARG A 241 -22.74 -18.91 -2.57
CA ARG A 241 -22.69 -17.56 -1.99
C ARG A 241 -21.71 -17.45 -0.80
N GLU A 242 -21.66 -18.50 0.02
CA GLU A 242 -20.82 -18.58 1.22
C GLU A 242 -19.33 -18.74 0.88
N GLU A 243 -19.04 -19.24 -0.31
CA GLU A 243 -17.67 -19.41 -0.83
C GLU A 243 -17.28 -18.30 -1.79
N ALA A 244 -18.25 -17.49 -2.24
CA ALA A 244 -18.01 -16.38 -3.15
C ALA A 244 -17.10 -15.34 -2.49
N ARG A 245 -16.14 -14.86 -3.27
CA ARG A 245 -15.19 -13.85 -2.86
C ARG A 245 -15.38 -12.58 -3.67
N SER A 246 -14.80 -11.51 -3.19
CA SER A 246 -14.67 -10.30 -3.99
C SER A 246 -13.96 -10.64 -5.31
N PHE A 247 -14.54 -10.18 -6.37
CA PHE A 247 -14.01 -10.37 -7.70
C PHE A 247 -14.03 -9.02 -8.44
N SER A 248 -12.85 -8.46 -8.67
CA SER A 248 -12.75 -7.22 -9.44
C SER A 248 -12.93 -7.45 -10.94
N GLY A 249 -12.93 -8.68 -11.40
CA GLY A 249 -12.96 -9.03 -12.80
C GLY A 249 -11.78 -8.42 -13.56
N THR A 250 -12.08 -7.88 -14.73
CA THR A 250 -11.10 -7.19 -15.59
C THR A 250 -11.15 -5.67 -15.43
N SER A 251 -11.93 -5.14 -14.49
CA SER A 251 -12.18 -3.69 -14.36
C SER A 251 -10.92 -2.86 -14.13
N SER A 252 -9.95 -3.40 -13.41
CA SER A 252 -8.68 -2.72 -13.12
C SER A 252 -7.53 -3.10 -14.07
N PHE A 253 -7.76 -3.93 -15.07
CA PHE A 253 -6.71 -4.41 -15.99
C PHE A 253 -6.09 -3.28 -16.80
N LEU A 254 -6.89 -2.32 -17.25
CA LEU A 254 -6.37 -1.17 -17.97
C LEU A 254 -5.38 -0.36 -17.12
N LEU A 255 -5.67 -0.20 -15.82
CA LEU A 255 -4.77 0.46 -14.88
C LEU A 255 -3.51 -0.37 -14.63
N ALA A 256 -3.62 -1.70 -14.53
CA ALA A 256 -2.48 -2.59 -14.42
C ALA A 256 -1.53 -2.45 -15.63
N ILE A 257 -2.09 -2.38 -16.86
CA ILE A 257 -1.32 -2.11 -18.08
C ILE A 257 -0.64 -0.74 -18.01
N GLY A 258 -1.36 0.30 -17.56
CA GLY A 258 -0.77 1.63 -17.36
C GLY A 258 0.40 1.62 -16.36
N SER A 259 0.27 0.87 -15.26
CA SER A 259 1.36 0.69 -14.28
C SER A 259 2.54 -0.08 -14.87
N ALA A 260 2.30 -1.10 -15.70
CA ALA A 260 3.37 -1.81 -16.40
C ALA A 260 4.17 -0.86 -17.32
N VAL A 261 3.47 0.01 -18.06
CA VAL A 261 4.11 1.04 -18.90
C VAL A 261 4.96 1.98 -18.05
N TYR A 262 4.43 2.44 -16.90
CA TYR A 262 5.17 3.33 -16.00
C TYR A 262 6.44 2.66 -15.45
N MET A 263 6.31 1.43 -14.93
CA MET A 263 7.45 0.67 -14.41
C MET A 263 8.48 0.37 -15.49
N ALA A 264 8.05 -0.01 -16.70
CA ALA A 264 8.96 -0.27 -17.83
C ALA A 264 9.72 0.99 -18.29
N LEU A 265 9.08 2.17 -18.22
CA LEU A 265 9.72 3.45 -18.57
C LEU A 265 10.76 3.90 -17.55
N LEU A 266 10.49 3.70 -16.26
CA LEU A 266 11.39 4.12 -15.20
C LEU A 266 12.50 3.09 -14.95
N GLY A 267 12.16 1.82 -15.02
CA GLY A 267 13.02 0.74 -14.55
C GLY A 267 13.31 0.82 -13.05
N PRO A 268 14.11 -0.10 -12.51
CA PRO A 268 14.46 -0.12 -11.09
C PRO A 268 15.18 1.17 -10.65
N GLU A 269 16.08 1.70 -11.48
CA GLU A 269 16.82 2.92 -11.17
C GLU A 269 15.91 4.14 -11.09
N GLY A 270 14.95 4.31 -12.01
CA GLY A 270 14.02 5.42 -11.97
C GLY A 270 13.12 5.39 -10.73
N ILE A 271 12.64 4.20 -10.31
CA ILE A 271 11.86 4.03 -9.08
C ILE A 271 12.74 4.38 -7.86
N ARG A 272 13.99 3.94 -7.86
CA ARG A 272 14.96 4.26 -6.80
C ARG A 272 15.24 5.76 -6.71
N GLU A 273 15.44 6.45 -7.84
CA GLU A 273 15.66 7.90 -7.88
C GLU A 273 14.45 8.67 -7.33
N ILE A 274 13.24 8.27 -7.69
CA ILE A 274 12.00 8.87 -7.15
C ILE A 274 11.93 8.63 -5.64
N GLY A 275 12.15 7.40 -5.19
CA GLY A 275 12.16 7.04 -3.77
C GLY A 275 13.16 7.86 -2.96
N MET A 276 14.40 7.99 -3.45
CA MET A 276 15.45 8.81 -2.83
C MET A 276 15.08 10.30 -2.79
N SER A 277 14.53 10.83 -3.90
CA SER A 277 14.05 12.21 -3.96
C SER A 277 12.95 12.49 -2.93
N ASN A 278 12.02 11.53 -2.75
CA ASN A 278 10.96 11.64 -1.75
C ASN A 278 11.54 11.75 -0.33
N ILE A 279 12.44 10.82 0.03
CA ILE A 279 13.11 10.84 1.35
C ILE A 279 13.85 12.16 1.57
N GLN A 280 14.68 12.57 0.62
CA GLN A 280 15.49 13.80 0.76
C GLN A 280 14.62 15.03 0.97
N LYS A 281 13.55 15.17 0.20
CA LYS A 281 12.63 16.33 0.30
C LYS A 281 11.79 16.30 1.58
N ALA A 282 11.32 15.12 2.00
CA ALA A 282 10.60 14.97 3.25
C ALA A 282 11.49 15.32 4.44
N TYR A 283 12.73 14.80 4.50
CA TYR A 283 13.67 15.16 5.55
C TYR A 283 14.07 16.65 5.53
N TYR A 284 14.21 17.25 4.35
CA TYR A 284 14.43 18.68 4.24
C TYR A 284 13.27 19.46 4.86
N ALA A 285 12.03 19.12 4.49
CA ALA A 285 10.84 19.76 5.05
C ALA A 285 10.74 19.57 6.57
N MET A 286 10.91 18.36 7.07
CA MET A 286 10.87 18.04 8.50
C MET A 286 11.89 18.88 9.30
N ARG A 287 13.15 18.95 8.83
CA ARG A 287 14.21 19.73 9.48
C ARG A 287 13.93 21.22 9.48
N ARG A 288 13.42 21.76 8.37
CA ARG A 288 13.11 23.19 8.27
C ARG A 288 11.91 23.55 9.15
N ILE A 289 10.86 22.74 9.15
CA ILE A 289 9.66 22.94 9.97
C ILE A 289 9.97 22.78 11.47
N SER A 290 10.83 21.84 11.85
CA SER A 290 11.22 21.64 13.26
C SER A 290 12.00 22.80 13.89
N GLN A 291 12.48 23.75 13.07
CA GLN A 291 13.17 24.97 13.53
C GLN A 291 12.20 26.10 13.86
N ILE A 292 10.90 25.94 13.63
CA ILE A 292 9.88 26.95 13.95
C ILE A 292 9.46 26.77 15.41
N ASP A 293 9.55 27.85 16.19
CA ASP A 293 9.19 27.83 17.60
C ASP A 293 7.74 27.36 17.80
N GLY A 294 7.53 26.47 18.77
CA GLY A 294 6.23 25.89 19.08
C GLY A 294 5.79 24.74 18.15
N ILE A 295 6.52 24.43 17.07
CA ILE A 295 6.22 23.28 16.21
C ILE A 295 7.16 22.12 16.56
N LYS A 296 6.58 20.92 16.66
CA LYS A 296 7.34 19.67 16.83
C LYS A 296 7.11 18.74 15.65
N ILE A 297 8.11 17.94 15.35
CA ILE A 297 8.00 16.83 14.39
C ILE A 297 8.07 15.53 15.19
N PRO A 298 6.94 14.87 15.46
CA PRO A 298 6.92 13.58 16.12
C PRO A 298 7.78 12.57 15.33
N TYR A 299 8.53 11.75 16.06
CA TYR A 299 9.35 10.67 15.50
C TYR A 299 10.45 11.14 14.52
N LEU A 300 10.91 12.38 14.57
CA LEU A 300 11.97 12.94 13.69
C LEU A 300 13.25 12.07 13.66
N GLY A 301 13.55 11.36 14.74
CA GLY A 301 14.68 10.44 14.83
C GLY A 301 14.47 9.07 14.18
N SER A 302 13.26 8.73 13.76
CA SER A 302 12.94 7.48 13.09
C SER A 302 13.05 7.61 11.58
N PRO A 303 13.33 6.53 10.83
CA PRO A 303 13.28 6.58 9.36
C PRO A 303 11.89 6.91 8.86
N HIS A 304 11.80 7.84 7.89
CA HIS A 304 10.56 8.23 7.22
C HIS A 304 10.70 8.07 5.72
N PHE A 305 9.57 7.93 5.04
CA PHE A 305 9.58 7.94 3.57
C PHE A 305 9.19 9.32 3.04
N ASN A 306 7.92 9.59 2.79
CA ASN A 306 7.46 10.84 2.19
C ASN A 306 6.36 11.53 3.01
N GLU A 307 5.87 10.88 4.04
CA GLU A 307 4.88 11.39 4.97
C GLU A 307 5.51 11.58 6.36
N PHE A 308 5.01 12.56 7.12
CA PHE A 308 5.45 12.85 8.47
C PHE A 308 4.42 13.70 9.21
N LEU A 309 4.47 13.63 10.53
CA LEU A 309 3.60 14.40 11.41
C LEU A 309 4.19 15.77 11.71
N VAL A 310 3.32 16.77 11.84
CA VAL A 310 3.61 18.10 12.36
C VAL A 310 2.68 18.41 13.51
N ASP A 311 3.23 18.66 14.70
CA ASP A 311 2.49 18.95 15.92
C ASP A 311 2.51 20.44 16.21
N PHE A 312 1.32 21.03 16.28
CA PHE A 312 1.06 22.44 16.57
C PHE A 312 0.61 22.72 18.01
N SER A 313 0.60 21.73 18.88
CA SER A 313 0.01 21.84 20.24
C SER A 313 0.60 22.96 21.07
N GLU A 314 1.87 23.31 20.88
CA GLU A 314 2.55 24.38 21.62
C GLU A 314 2.46 25.77 20.96
N THR A 315 1.86 25.88 19.77
CA THR A 315 1.73 27.15 19.05
C THR A 315 0.52 27.97 19.47
N GLY A 316 -0.39 27.42 20.28
CA GLY A 316 -1.68 28.03 20.59
C GLY A 316 -2.67 28.03 19.43
N LYS A 317 -2.35 27.41 18.28
CA LYS A 317 -3.21 27.27 17.11
C LYS A 317 -3.68 25.84 16.97
N ASN A 318 -4.92 25.64 16.53
CA ASN A 318 -5.35 24.32 16.10
C ASN A 318 -5.04 24.09 14.60
N VAL A 319 -5.00 22.80 14.19
CA VAL A 319 -4.67 22.42 12.80
C VAL A 319 -5.63 23.08 11.80
N SER A 320 -6.93 23.17 12.13
CA SER A 320 -7.92 23.79 11.23
C SER A 320 -7.63 25.28 10.97
N GLU A 321 -7.19 26.03 12.01
CA GLU A 321 -6.79 27.44 11.85
C GLU A 321 -5.55 27.58 10.98
N VAL A 322 -4.52 26.75 11.22
CA VAL A 322 -3.31 26.71 10.40
C VAL A 322 -3.63 26.41 8.95
N ASN A 323 -4.43 25.35 8.69
CA ASN A 323 -4.82 24.97 7.35
C ASN A 323 -5.64 26.05 6.62
N LYS A 324 -6.54 26.76 7.32
CA LYS A 324 -7.28 27.89 6.75
C LYS A 324 -6.36 29.05 6.38
N ALA A 325 -5.35 29.33 7.20
CA ALA A 325 -4.38 30.40 6.92
C ALA A 325 -3.45 30.03 5.76
N LEU A 326 -3.00 28.77 5.67
CA LEU A 326 -2.24 28.24 4.53
C LEU A 326 -3.05 28.29 3.22
N LEU A 327 -4.32 27.91 3.27
CA LEU A 327 -5.19 27.92 2.10
C LEU A 327 -5.36 29.34 1.51
N LYS A 328 -5.44 30.38 2.36
CA LYS A 328 -5.49 31.77 1.91
C LYS A 328 -4.22 32.19 1.14
N ARG A 329 -3.11 31.44 1.32
CA ARG A 329 -1.83 31.64 0.62
C ARG A 329 -1.66 30.67 -0.56
N GLY A 330 -2.72 29.95 -0.93
CA GLY A 330 -2.69 28.95 -2.02
C GLY A 330 -1.94 27.65 -1.65
N ILE A 331 -1.73 27.39 -0.36
CA ILE A 331 -1.05 26.18 0.12
C ILE A 331 -2.06 25.26 0.78
N LEU A 332 -2.12 24.00 0.32
CA LEU A 332 -2.85 22.94 1.03
C LEU A 332 -1.96 22.44 2.17
N GLY A 333 -2.45 22.59 3.41
CA GLY A 333 -1.78 22.08 4.60
C GLY A 333 -1.92 20.58 4.79
N GLY A 334 -1.44 20.08 5.94
CA GLY A 334 -1.51 18.67 6.29
C GLY A 334 -2.94 18.18 6.62
N LYS A 335 -3.17 16.86 6.48
CA LYS A 335 -4.42 16.23 6.94
C LYS A 335 -4.55 16.37 8.45
N ASP A 336 -5.63 16.97 8.92
CA ASP A 336 -5.92 17.14 10.36
C ASP A 336 -6.20 15.77 10.99
N LEU A 337 -5.35 15.35 11.92
CA LEU A 337 -5.47 14.10 12.66
C LEU A 337 -5.99 14.29 14.11
N SER A 338 -6.21 15.53 14.55
CA SER A 338 -6.57 15.84 15.94
C SER A 338 -7.87 15.17 16.43
N LYS A 339 -8.80 14.86 15.51
CA LYS A 339 -10.03 14.14 15.82
C LYS A 339 -9.86 12.61 15.79
N GLN A 340 -8.94 12.13 14.95
CA GLN A 340 -8.72 10.69 14.74
C GLN A 340 -7.79 10.11 15.82
N PHE A 341 -6.80 10.92 16.24
CA PHE A 341 -5.81 10.59 17.27
C PHE A 341 -5.76 11.72 18.33
N PRO A 342 -6.83 11.90 19.13
CA PRO A 342 -6.93 13.01 20.06
C PRO A 342 -5.85 13.00 21.15
N GLU A 343 -5.29 11.83 21.46
CA GLU A 343 -4.19 11.67 22.41
C GLU A 343 -2.87 12.29 21.91
N MET A 344 -2.75 12.57 20.60
CA MET A 344 -1.59 13.23 20.01
C MET A 344 -1.70 14.75 19.96
N GLY A 345 -2.84 15.33 20.32
CA GLY A 345 -3.06 16.79 20.33
C GLY A 345 -3.33 17.37 18.95
N GLN A 346 -2.74 18.53 18.66
CA GLN A 346 -2.94 19.27 17.40
C GLN A 346 -1.97 18.82 16.31
N VAL A 347 -2.13 17.59 15.82
CA VAL A 347 -1.22 16.97 14.86
C VAL A 347 -1.83 16.90 13.47
N ALA A 348 -1.03 17.25 12.46
CA ALA A 348 -1.37 17.10 11.05
C ALA A 348 -0.37 16.20 10.32
N LEU A 349 -0.86 15.37 9.38
CA LEU A 349 -0.05 14.55 8.50
C LEU A 349 0.29 15.34 7.23
N TYR A 350 1.57 15.56 6.99
CA TYR A 350 2.09 16.18 5.78
C TYR A 350 2.70 15.14 4.85
N CYS A 351 2.63 15.42 3.54
CA CYS A 351 3.22 14.57 2.50
C CYS A 351 4.05 15.44 1.54
N VAL A 352 5.30 15.04 1.30
CA VAL A 352 6.21 15.70 0.35
C VAL A 352 6.77 14.66 -0.62
N THR A 353 6.55 14.89 -1.91
CA THR A 353 7.00 13.97 -2.96
C THR A 353 8.02 14.62 -3.89
N GLU A 354 8.55 13.83 -4.82
CA GLU A 354 9.49 14.25 -5.87
C GLU A 354 8.99 15.46 -6.68
N LYS A 355 7.69 15.65 -6.75
CA LYS A 355 7.06 16.75 -7.51
C LYS A 355 7.28 18.12 -6.87
N ARG A 356 7.57 18.18 -5.58
CA ARG A 356 7.79 19.47 -4.90
C ARG A 356 9.19 19.99 -5.16
N LYS A 357 9.29 21.27 -5.53
CA LYS A 357 10.56 21.99 -5.61
C LYS A 357 10.98 22.43 -4.21
N GLN A 358 12.26 22.59 -3.99
CA GLN A 358 12.79 23.12 -2.72
C GLN A 358 12.16 24.48 -2.35
N SER A 359 12.01 25.38 -3.34
CA SER A 359 11.38 26.69 -3.14
C SER A 359 9.92 26.61 -2.68
N GLU A 360 9.16 25.56 -3.08
CA GLU A 360 7.80 25.35 -2.59
C GLU A 360 7.77 24.87 -1.15
N ILE A 361 8.76 24.07 -0.74
CA ILE A 361 8.95 23.65 0.65
C ILE A 361 9.34 24.86 1.51
N ASP A 362 10.27 25.70 1.03
CA ASP A 362 10.67 26.92 1.72
C ASP A 362 9.49 27.89 1.88
N LEU A 363 8.65 28.02 0.86
CA LEU A 363 7.41 28.82 0.93
C LEU A 363 6.45 28.29 2.01
N LEU A 364 6.29 26.98 2.13
CA LEU A 364 5.50 26.37 3.20
C LEU A 364 6.09 26.70 4.59
N VAL A 365 7.42 26.58 4.75
CA VAL A 365 8.11 26.85 6.02
C VAL A 365 7.90 28.30 6.46
N GLU A 366 8.11 29.27 5.55
CA GLU A 366 7.91 30.69 5.85
C GLU A 366 6.44 31.00 6.18
N ALA A 367 5.50 30.42 5.41
CA ALA A 367 4.08 30.56 5.70
C ALA A 367 3.69 30.00 7.08
N LEU A 368 4.21 28.83 7.46
CA LEU A 368 3.97 28.25 8.78
C LEU A 368 4.54 29.14 9.88
N LYS A 369 5.78 29.64 9.73
CA LYS A 369 6.41 30.54 10.68
C LYS A 369 5.57 31.78 10.94
N GLU A 370 5.10 32.46 9.88
CA GLU A 370 4.24 33.66 10.01
C GLU A 370 2.85 33.36 10.62
N ILE A 371 2.33 32.14 10.48
CA ILE A 371 1.02 31.78 11.00
C ILE A 371 1.07 31.50 12.49
N VAL A 372 2.16 30.89 12.98
CA VAL A 372 2.26 30.46 14.38
C VAL A 372 2.94 31.48 15.29
N THR A 373 3.67 32.47 14.72
CA THR A 373 4.18 33.63 15.45
C THR A 373 3.08 34.69 15.60
#